data_402963dbf9f63a8cc06be8577a2470cc
#
_entry.id   402963dbf9f63a8cc06be8577a2470cc
#
_cell.length_a   1.000
_cell.length_b   1.000
_cell.length_c   1.000
_cell.angle_alpha   90.00
_cell.angle_beta   90.00
_cell.angle_gamma   90.00
#
_symmetry.space_group_name_H-M   'P 1'
#
loop_
_entity.id
_entity.type
_entity.pdbx_description
1 polymer ?
#
loop_
_entity_poly.entity_id
_entity_poly.type
_entity_poly.pdbx_seq_one_letter_code
_entity_poly.pdbx_strand_id
1 'polypeptide(L)'
;MSDVLWSDVSEFQCAVDDTYPYQVLAIRANDGTYKDQKFVENYAWARQALESGKLRLLIIYMVYRPNWQDGLTTIQSLIVPPHDKAVIMIDVESWGGQITGDHSASINGLAAGLTEWIGDPARVIGYGNTSDLNTLWPNKPDNMKLIIAGYGVNPAYPNKIGHQFTDGTSGGPIYVPPFGNDDVNSADGYDIEAFCAVFSVVSKPSQEDDNMQQWFISGQGRKVIICPTGSASADKRLAWLSAATVAMTGAGQIDVYAQSDTSGINAWTWDDKVLTPNKDNLTARVFQEIKDGTTHLVITWDLTSCPEGATLCLETRATV
;
A
#
# COMPACT_ATOMS: atom_id res chain seq x y z
N MET A 1 14.23 3.11 -23.03
CA MET A 1 13.55 2.87 -21.73
C MET A 1 13.17 4.26 -21.23
N SER A 2 11.91 4.47 -20.88
CA SER A 2 11.46 5.74 -20.31
C SER A 2 11.77 5.74 -18.83
N ASP A 3 12.41 6.79 -18.34
CA ASP A 3 12.69 7.01 -16.93
C ASP A 3 11.38 7.10 -16.13
N VAL A 4 11.36 6.56 -14.93
CA VAL A 4 10.22 6.66 -14.02
C VAL A 4 10.26 8.00 -13.31
N LEU A 5 9.21 8.78 -13.49
CA LEU A 5 9.01 10.04 -12.79
C LEU A 5 7.89 9.95 -11.77
N TRP A 6 7.94 10.76 -10.72
CA TRP A 6 6.85 10.92 -9.76
C TRP A 6 6.93 12.26 -9.03
N SER A 7 5.77 12.73 -8.57
CA SER A 7 5.69 13.86 -7.63
C SER A 7 5.75 13.38 -6.18
N ASP A 8 6.26 14.24 -5.32
CA ASP A 8 6.07 14.13 -3.88
C ASP A 8 5.27 15.31 -3.34
N VAL A 9 4.18 14.97 -2.66
CA VAL A 9 3.16 15.95 -2.28
C VAL A 9 2.82 15.89 -0.79
N SER A 10 2.32 16.99 -0.29
CA SER A 10 1.88 17.15 1.09
C SER A 10 0.57 17.94 1.14
N GLU A 11 0.22 18.46 2.31
CA GLU A 11 -0.96 19.31 2.46
C GLU A 11 -0.88 20.64 1.72
N PHE A 12 0.31 21.03 1.24
CA PHE A 12 0.50 22.29 0.53
C PHE A 12 0.04 22.24 -0.93
N GLN A 13 -0.01 21.06 -1.54
CA GLN A 13 -0.62 20.85 -2.85
C GLN A 13 -2.14 20.59 -2.71
N CYS A 14 -2.88 20.62 -3.82
CA CYS A 14 -4.25 20.10 -3.84
C CYS A 14 -4.24 18.57 -3.64
N ALA A 15 -5.40 17.99 -3.33
CA ALA A 15 -5.51 16.54 -3.27
C ALA A 15 -5.25 15.91 -4.63
N VAL A 16 -4.64 14.72 -4.62
CA VAL A 16 -4.42 13.93 -5.85
C VAL A 16 -5.75 13.47 -6.44
N ASP A 17 -5.84 13.46 -7.76
CA ASP A 17 -7.00 12.96 -8.49
C ASP A 17 -6.61 12.12 -9.72
N ASP A 18 -7.61 11.75 -10.53
CA ASP A 18 -7.41 10.90 -11.69
C ASP A 18 -6.63 11.53 -12.85
N THR A 19 -6.34 12.82 -12.78
CA THR A 19 -5.48 13.51 -13.76
C THR A 19 -3.98 13.29 -13.52
N TYR A 20 -3.59 12.73 -12.36
CA TYR A 20 -2.20 12.41 -12.03
C TYR A 20 -1.60 11.45 -13.07
N PRO A 21 -0.45 11.82 -13.72
CA PRO A 21 -0.01 11.13 -14.93
C PRO A 21 0.96 9.96 -14.67
N TYR A 22 1.58 9.87 -13.48
CA TYR A 22 2.66 8.93 -13.23
C TYR A 22 2.17 7.65 -12.53
N GLN A 23 3.00 6.59 -12.60
CA GLN A 23 2.73 5.29 -11.97
C GLN A 23 3.32 5.15 -10.55
N VAL A 24 4.05 6.15 -10.10
CA VAL A 24 4.59 6.27 -8.75
C VAL A 24 4.12 7.58 -8.16
N LEU A 25 3.79 7.60 -6.88
CA LEU A 25 3.42 8.82 -6.15
C LEU A 25 4.07 8.78 -4.79
N ALA A 26 4.56 9.91 -4.30
CA ALA A 26 4.98 10.08 -2.92
C ALA A 26 4.03 11.02 -2.18
N ILE A 27 3.59 10.65 -0.98
CA ILE A 27 2.67 11.44 -0.15
C ILE A 27 3.20 11.56 1.28
N ARG A 28 3.11 12.77 1.86
CA ARG A 28 3.50 12.97 3.26
C ARG A 28 2.44 12.42 4.21
N ALA A 29 2.87 11.60 5.18
CA ALA A 29 2.01 11.13 6.25
C ALA A 29 2.04 12.08 7.44
N ASN A 30 3.23 12.44 7.89
CA ASN A 30 3.43 13.25 9.09
C ASN A 30 4.77 13.99 9.10
N ASP A 31 4.83 15.03 9.92
CA ASP A 31 6.04 15.74 10.33
C ASP A 31 6.19 15.60 11.86
N GLY A 32 7.04 14.68 12.28
CA GLY A 32 7.08 14.27 13.68
C GLY A 32 5.69 13.79 14.14
N THR A 33 5.10 14.48 15.11
CA THR A 33 3.74 14.17 15.61
C THR A 33 2.62 14.89 14.86
N TYR A 34 2.94 15.83 13.97
CA TYR A 34 1.96 16.53 13.17
C TYR A 34 1.49 15.62 12.02
N LYS A 35 0.18 15.38 11.94
CA LYS A 35 -0.44 14.60 10.87
C LYS A 35 -0.74 15.53 9.69
N ASP A 36 -0.26 15.15 8.50
CA ASP A 36 -0.56 15.89 7.29
C ASP A 36 -2.07 15.92 7.03
N GLN A 37 -2.62 17.10 6.79
CA GLN A 37 -4.07 17.29 6.72
C GLN A 37 -4.71 16.64 5.48
N LYS A 38 -3.92 16.43 4.40
CA LYS A 38 -4.40 15.78 3.18
C LYS A 38 -4.02 14.30 3.07
N PHE A 39 -3.27 13.78 4.05
CA PHE A 39 -2.80 12.40 3.97
C PHE A 39 -3.94 11.40 3.80
N VAL A 40 -5.00 11.50 4.58
CA VAL A 40 -6.11 10.54 4.56
C VAL A 40 -6.78 10.50 3.18
N GLU A 41 -7.01 11.67 2.59
CA GLU A 41 -7.62 11.81 1.27
C GLU A 41 -6.68 11.26 0.18
N ASN A 42 -5.43 11.70 0.16
CA ASN A 42 -4.42 11.26 -0.80
C ASN A 42 -4.17 9.75 -0.69
N TYR A 43 -4.09 9.21 0.53
CA TYR A 43 -3.88 7.78 0.75
C TYR A 43 -5.07 6.93 0.30
N ALA A 44 -6.30 7.42 0.51
CA ALA A 44 -7.50 6.73 0.04
C ALA A 44 -7.53 6.62 -1.49
N TRP A 45 -7.22 7.71 -2.20
CA TRP A 45 -7.08 7.70 -3.67
C TRP A 45 -5.93 6.77 -4.11
N ALA A 46 -4.76 6.90 -3.48
CA ALA A 46 -3.58 6.11 -3.85
C ALA A 46 -3.81 4.60 -3.68
N ARG A 47 -4.53 4.17 -2.64
CA ARG A 47 -4.91 2.77 -2.46
C ARG A 47 -5.76 2.25 -3.62
N GLN A 48 -6.79 3.00 -4.03
CA GLN A 48 -7.63 2.63 -5.18
C GLN A 48 -6.80 2.60 -6.48
N ALA A 49 -5.88 3.54 -6.65
CA ALA A 49 -5.00 3.60 -7.80
C ALA A 49 -4.00 2.41 -7.83
N LEU A 50 -3.52 1.93 -6.67
CA LEU A 50 -2.71 0.71 -6.59
C LEU A 50 -3.50 -0.56 -6.90
N GLU A 51 -4.74 -0.64 -6.43
CA GLU A 51 -5.64 -1.76 -6.68
C GLU A 51 -6.05 -1.84 -8.16
N SER A 52 -6.31 -0.70 -8.81
CA SER A 52 -6.63 -0.62 -10.24
C SER A 52 -5.42 -0.75 -11.18
N GLY A 53 -4.20 -0.71 -10.63
CA GLY A 53 -2.96 -0.73 -11.41
C GLY A 53 -2.57 0.61 -12.04
N LYS A 54 -3.29 1.70 -11.76
CA LYS A 54 -2.91 3.06 -12.16
C LYS A 54 -1.59 3.47 -11.48
N LEU A 55 -1.46 3.21 -10.19
CA LEU A 55 -0.18 3.25 -9.49
C LEU A 55 0.43 1.86 -9.40
N ARG A 56 1.74 1.81 -9.54
CA ARG A 56 2.57 0.61 -9.37
C ARG A 56 3.33 0.64 -8.05
N LEU A 57 3.58 1.82 -7.52
CA LEU A 57 4.30 2.06 -6.27
C LEU A 57 3.76 3.30 -5.58
N LEU A 58 3.61 3.21 -4.27
CA LEU A 58 3.33 4.35 -3.39
C LEU A 58 4.49 4.54 -2.42
N ILE A 59 5.07 5.72 -2.40
CA ILE A 59 6.03 6.12 -1.39
C ILE A 59 5.28 6.97 -0.35
N ILE A 60 5.31 6.56 0.90
CA ILE A 60 4.73 7.33 2.00
C ILE A 60 5.88 7.90 2.81
N TYR A 61 5.97 9.23 2.87
CA TYR A 61 7.08 9.81 3.60
C TYR A 61 6.67 10.44 4.92
N MET A 62 7.59 10.37 5.86
CA MET A 62 7.52 11.05 7.14
C MET A 62 8.75 11.90 7.36
N VAL A 63 8.55 13.10 7.85
CA VAL A 63 9.64 14.00 8.21
C VAL A 63 10.26 13.55 9.53
N TYR A 64 11.57 13.35 9.50
CA TYR A 64 12.32 13.04 10.71
C TYR A 64 12.33 14.22 11.68
N ARG A 65 12.00 13.94 12.94
CA ARG A 65 12.19 14.84 14.08
C ARG A 65 12.89 14.10 15.21
N PRO A 66 13.65 14.79 16.11
CA PRO A 66 14.40 14.12 17.17
C PRO A 66 13.57 13.22 18.11
N ASN A 67 12.27 13.50 18.29
CA ASN A 67 11.32 12.65 19.00
C ASN A 67 10.74 11.54 18.07
N TRP A 68 11.61 10.82 17.42
CA TRP A 68 11.27 9.87 16.35
C TRP A 68 10.29 8.76 16.77
N GLN A 69 10.28 8.33 18.04
CA GLN A 69 9.35 7.31 18.54
C GLN A 69 7.89 7.78 18.43
N ASP A 70 7.64 9.06 18.75
CA ASP A 70 6.30 9.64 18.61
C ASP A 70 5.93 9.77 17.14
N GLY A 71 6.89 10.12 16.27
CA GLY A 71 6.72 10.16 14.83
C GLY A 71 6.36 8.78 14.25
N LEU A 72 7.05 7.72 14.69
CA LEU A 72 6.76 6.34 14.32
C LEU A 72 5.34 5.93 14.76
N THR A 73 4.98 6.22 16.00
CA THR A 73 3.61 5.96 16.50
C THR A 73 2.57 6.71 15.68
N THR A 74 2.88 7.93 15.26
CA THR A 74 1.98 8.76 14.45
C THR A 74 1.71 8.12 13.09
N ILE A 75 2.75 7.76 12.32
CA ILE A 75 2.55 7.12 11.01
C ILE A 75 1.83 5.77 11.15
N GLN A 76 2.16 4.98 12.16
CA GLN A 76 1.48 3.71 12.42
C GLN A 76 -0.02 3.88 12.73
N SER A 77 -0.40 5.01 13.36
CA SER A 77 -1.81 5.33 13.62
C SER A 77 -2.60 5.74 12.37
N LEU A 78 -1.91 6.21 11.32
CA LEU A 78 -2.52 6.68 10.08
C LEU A 78 -2.72 5.56 9.06
N ILE A 79 -1.88 4.52 9.12
CA ILE A 79 -1.80 3.48 8.11
C ILE A 79 -1.98 2.11 8.76
N VAL A 80 -3.13 1.46 8.54
CA VAL A 80 -3.43 0.15 9.11
C VAL A 80 -4.21 -0.72 8.12
N PRO A 81 -3.65 -1.83 7.60
CA PRO A 81 -2.22 -2.13 7.47
C PRO A 81 -1.58 -1.39 6.27
N PRO A 82 -0.26 -1.32 6.17
CA PRO A 82 0.40 -0.82 4.96
C PRO A 82 0.07 -1.69 3.75
N HIS A 83 -0.15 -1.05 2.60
CA HIS A 83 -0.36 -1.76 1.34
C HIS A 83 0.94 -2.45 0.89
N ASP A 84 0.86 -3.62 0.24
CA ASP A 84 2.03 -4.40 -0.20
C ASP A 84 2.95 -3.64 -1.17
N LYS A 85 2.39 -2.70 -1.92
CA LYS A 85 3.12 -1.83 -2.84
C LYS A 85 3.47 -0.46 -2.23
N ALA A 86 3.41 -0.32 -0.91
CA ALA A 86 3.81 0.90 -0.22
C ALA A 86 5.23 0.78 0.33
N VAL A 87 6.00 1.85 0.20
CA VAL A 87 7.36 2.04 0.72
C VAL A 87 7.33 3.21 1.69
N ILE A 88 8.04 3.13 2.80
CA ILE A 88 8.15 4.23 3.75
C ILE A 88 9.47 4.95 3.56
N MET A 89 9.42 6.26 3.38
CA MET A 89 10.59 7.11 3.20
C MET A 89 10.77 8.03 4.42
N ILE A 90 11.98 8.02 4.97
CA ILE A 90 12.38 8.93 6.04
C ILE A 90 12.98 10.17 5.39
N ASP A 91 12.31 11.28 5.52
CA ASP A 91 12.74 12.59 5.03
C ASP A 91 13.67 13.24 6.08
N VAL A 92 14.96 13.34 5.74
CA VAL A 92 16.02 13.81 6.64
C VAL A 92 16.56 15.15 6.17
N GLU A 93 16.07 16.20 6.78
CA GLU A 93 16.44 17.58 6.48
C GLU A 93 16.74 18.39 7.74
N SER A 94 17.61 19.38 7.60
CA SER A 94 17.98 20.28 8.71
C SER A 94 16.92 21.33 9.05
N TRP A 95 15.93 21.53 8.16
CA TRP A 95 14.86 22.54 8.32
C TRP A 95 15.39 23.94 8.68
N GLY A 96 16.34 24.40 7.86
CA GLY A 96 16.96 25.71 8.08
C GLY A 96 17.83 25.77 9.35
N GLY A 97 18.42 24.65 9.74
CA GLY A 97 19.31 24.56 10.91
C GLY A 97 18.58 24.30 12.25
N GLN A 98 17.30 23.95 12.21
CA GLN A 98 16.56 23.51 13.41
C GLN A 98 17.04 22.16 13.95
N ILE A 99 17.55 21.31 13.06
CA ILE A 99 18.15 20.01 13.40
C ILE A 99 19.61 20.07 12.99
N THR A 100 20.50 19.80 13.92
CA THR A 100 21.96 19.93 13.71
C THR A 100 22.71 18.81 14.42
N GLY A 101 23.87 18.42 13.89
CA GLY A 101 24.71 17.37 14.44
C GLY A 101 24.38 15.98 13.95
N ASP A 102 25.01 14.97 14.50
CA ASP A 102 24.83 13.58 14.12
C ASP A 102 23.60 12.96 14.81
N HIS A 103 22.59 12.63 14.05
CA HIS A 103 21.36 11.97 14.49
C HIS A 103 21.28 10.50 14.04
N SER A 104 22.38 9.91 13.56
CA SER A 104 22.40 8.55 13.01
C SER A 104 21.74 7.51 13.93
N ALA A 105 22.02 7.56 15.22
CA ALA A 105 21.44 6.60 16.16
C ALA A 105 19.90 6.67 16.20
N SER A 106 19.35 7.88 16.21
CA SER A 106 17.91 8.11 16.23
C SER A 106 17.24 7.75 14.90
N ILE A 107 17.85 8.13 13.77
CA ILE A 107 17.31 7.81 12.43
C ILE A 107 17.39 6.31 12.16
N ASN A 108 18.49 5.64 12.58
CA ASN A 108 18.61 4.19 12.48
C ASN A 108 17.58 3.47 13.36
N GLY A 109 17.29 4.01 14.55
CA GLY A 109 16.22 3.51 15.42
C GLY A 109 14.86 3.62 14.77
N LEU A 110 14.56 4.75 14.14
CA LEU A 110 13.34 4.95 13.36
C LEU A 110 13.26 3.97 12.19
N ALA A 111 14.34 3.83 11.41
CA ALA A 111 14.40 2.90 10.28
C ALA A 111 14.17 1.45 10.72
N ALA A 112 14.75 1.04 11.86
CA ALA A 112 14.51 -0.29 12.42
C ALA A 112 13.04 -0.49 12.84
N GLY A 113 12.42 0.48 13.53
CA GLY A 113 11.02 0.41 13.92
C GLY A 113 10.06 0.39 12.73
N LEU A 114 10.37 1.13 11.67
CA LEU A 114 9.62 1.09 10.41
C LEU A 114 9.78 -0.27 9.72
N THR A 115 10.99 -0.82 9.71
CA THR A 115 11.26 -2.16 9.13
C THR A 115 10.51 -3.26 9.88
N GLU A 116 10.49 -3.22 11.19
CA GLU A 116 9.72 -4.16 12.01
C GLU A 116 8.22 -4.07 11.71
N TRP A 117 7.70 -2.85 11.59
CA TRP A 117 6.29 -2.61 11.31
C TRP A 117 5.87 -3.07 9.91
N ILE A 118 6.67 -2.77 8.85
CA ILE A 118 6.32 -3.10 7.47
C ILE A 118 6.73 -4.53 7.08
N GLY A 119 7.61 -5.15 7.87
CA GLY A 119 8.06 -6.52 7.70
C GLY A 119 9.12 -6.75 6.61
N ASP A 120 9.60 -5.69 5.93
CA ASP A 120 10.59 -5.79 4.86
C ASP A 120 11.54 -4.58 4.87
N PRO A 121 12.84 -4.76 5.13
CA PRO A 121 13.81 -3.66 5.13
C PRO A 121 13.99 -3.01 3.74
N ALA A 122 13.69 -3.72 2.66
CA ALA A 122 13.77 -3.16 1.31
C ALA A 122 12.74 -2.05 1.07
N ARG A 123 11.69 -2.00 1.88
CA ARG A 123 10.58 -1.05 1.80
C ARG A 123 10.73 0.15 2.75
N VAL A 124 11.90 0.31 3.36
CA VAL A 124 12.25 1.49 4.16
C VAL A 124 13.44 2.17 3.49
N ILE A 125 13.28 3.44 3.14
CA ILE A 125 14.28 4.22 2.42
C ILE A 125 14.49 5.58 3.09
N GLY A 126 15.54 6.29 2.70
CA GLY A 126 15.81 7.64 3.14
C GLY A 126 15.73 8.64 2.00
N TYR A 127 15.53 9.90 2.38
CA TYR A 127 15.59 11.06 1.50
C TYR A 127 16.34 12.20 2.19
N GLY A 128 16.96 13.04 1.40
CA GLY A 128 17.56 14.30 1.82
C GLY A 128 18.57 14.82 0.79
N ASN A 129 19.01 16.04 0.97
CA ASN A 129 20.13 16.56 0.19
C ASN A 129 21.47 16.01 0.72
N THR A 130 22.52 16.08 -0.11
CA THR A 130 23.84 15.52 0.24
C THR A 130 24.45 16.12 1.52
N SER A 131 24.23 17.40 1.79
CA SER A 131 24.74 18.09 2.99
C SER A 131 24.06 17.56 4.25
N ASP A 132 22.74 17.53 4.27
CA ASP A 132 21.96 17.08 5.40
C ASP A 132 22.20 15.58 5.69
N LEU A 133 22.21 14.76 4.64
CA LEU A 133 22.54 13.34 4.80
C LEU A 133 23.94 13.10 5.35
N ASN A 134 24.94 13.90 5.00
CA ASN A 134 26.29 13.78 5.53
C ASN A 134 26.42 14.32 6.96
N THR A 135 25.59 15.28 7.33
CA THR A 135 25.68 15.93 8.65
C THR A 135 24.77 15.28 9.69
N LEU A 136 23.50 15.04 9.31
CA LEU A 136 22.50 14.52 10.23
C LEU A 136 22.50 12.98 10.29
N TRP A 137 22.88 12.34 9.20
CA TRP A 137 22.88 10.88 9.10
C TRP A 137 24.18 10.32 8.49
N PRO A 138 25.36 10.63 9.04
CA PRO A 138 26.64 10.15 8.50
C PRO A 138 26.78 8.62 8.58
N ASN A 139 26.23 7.97 9.59
CA ASN A 139 26.33 6.52 9.82
C ASN A 139 25.02 5.80 9.50
N LYS A 140 24.69 5.74 8.20
CA LYS A 140 23.53 5.01 7.69
C LYS A 140 23.76 3.50 7.68
N PRO A 141 22.70 2.67 7.75
CA PRO A 141 22.82 1.24 7.43
C PRO A 141 23.39 1.03 6.02
N ASP A 142 24.28 0.06 5.84
CA ASP A 142 25.04 -0.16 4.59
C ASP A 142 24.15 -0.29 3.34
N ASN A 143 22.96 -0.86 3.48
CA ASN A 143 22.03 -1.10 2.38
C ASN A 143 20.86 -0.09 2.33
N MET A 144 20.92 1.00 3.08
CA MET A 144 19.89 2.03 3.07
C MET A 144 19.82 2.68 1.69
N LYS A 145 18.70 2.49 1.00
CA LYS A 145 18.45 3.11 -0.30
C LYS A 145 18.03 4.56 -0.11
N LEU A 146 18.45 5.42 -1.03
CA LEU A 146 18.29 6.86 -0.88
C LEU A 146 17.74 7.51 -2.14
N ILE A 147 16.83 8.45 -1.96
CA ILE A 147 16.45 9.47 -2.93
C ILE A 147 17.17 10.75 -2.54
N ILE A 148 17.89 11.36 -3.47
CA ILE A 148 18.76 12.51 -3.18
C ILE A 148 18.17 13.78 -3.79
N ALA A 149 17.93 14.81 -2.99
CA ALA A 149 17.55 16.12 -3.50
C ALA A 149 18.75 16.82 -4.14
N GLY A 150 18.56 17.34 -5.36
CA GLY A 150 19.58 18.06 -6.09
C GLY A 150 18.99 18.79 -7.30
N TYR A 151 18.56 20.03 -7.10
CA TYR A 151 17.82 20.79 -8.12
C TYR A 151 18.70 21.22 -9.28
N GLY A 152 18.32 20.82 -10.49
CA GLY A 152 19.08 21.09 -11.71
C GLY A 152 20.38 20.31 -11.86
N VAL A 153 20.69 19.41 -10.92
CA VAL A 153 21.87 18.53 -10.94
C VAL A 153 21.47 17.14 -10.51
N ASN A 154 22.23 16.14 -10.94
CA ASN A 154 22.04 14.75 -10.47
C ASN A 154 23.23 14.34 -9.58
N PRO A 155 23.15 14.47 -8.24
CA PRO A 155 24.25 14.19 -7.35
C PRO A 155 24.63 12.71 -7.36
N ALA A 156 25.90 12.40 -7.41
CA ALA A 156 26.39 11.06 -7.10
C ALA A 156 26.38 10.86 -5.58
N TYR A 157 25.74 9.76 -5.13
CA TYR A 157 25.69 9.42 -3.70
C TYR A 157 25.63 7.89 -3.52
N PRO A 158 26.26 7.32 -2.48
CA PRO A 158 26.16 5.89 -2.20
C PRO A 158 24.71 5.43 -2.03
N ASN A 159 24.37 4.27 -2.59
CA ASN A 159 23.03 3.65 -2.51
C ASN A 159 21.88 4.51 -3.04
N LYS A 160 22.18 5.53 -3.85
CA LYS A 160 21.16 6.32 -4.51
C LYS A 160 20.38 5.48 -5.52
N ILE A 161 19.05 5.58 -5.47
CA ILE A 161 18.11 4.90 -6.37
C ILE A 161 17.25 5.88 -7.18
N GLY A 162 17.39 7.16 -6.93
CA GLY A 162 16.69 8.22 -7.63
C GLY A 162 17.02 9.57 -7.04
N HIS A 163 16.53 10.64 -7.66
CA HIS A 163 16.73 11.98 -7.14
C HIS A 163 15.54 12.89 -7.41
N GLN A 164 15.30 13.81 -6.49
CA GLN A 164 14.40 14.94 -6.70
C GLN A 164 15.19 16.04 -7.42
N PHE A 165 14.83 16.33 -8.67
CA PHE A 165 15.59 17.23 -9.51
C PHE A 165 14.98 18.63 -9.66
N THR A 166 13.76 18.81 -9.19
CA THR A 166 13.09 20.11 -9.10
C THR A 166 12.17 20.18 -7.89
N ASP A 167 12.04 21.38 -7.34
CA ASP A 167 11.06 21.73 -6.28
C ASP A 167 9.88 22.54 -6.86
N GLY A 168 9.59 22.38 -8.14
CA GLY A 168 8.58 23.18 -8.84
C GLY A 168 9.03 24.60 -9.19
N THR A 169 10.19 25.05 -8.67
CA THR A 169 10.78 26.38 -8.89
C THR A 169 12.23 26.27 -9.33
N SER A 170 13.06 25.66 -8.49
CA SER A 170 14.48 25.39 -8.76
C SER A 170 14.62 24.10 -9.55
N GLY A 171 15.60 24.01 -10.42
CA GLY A 171 15.82 22.83 -11.27
C GLY A 171 14.95 22.77 -12.53
N GLY A 172 14.13 23.80 -12.76
CA GLY A 172 13.19 23.90 -13.88
C GLY A 172 11.79 23.46 -13.50
N PRO A 173 10.78 24.34 -13.60
CA PRO A 173 9.42 24.02 -13.21
C PRO A 173 8.85 22.95 -14.15
N ILE A 174 8.21 21.95 -13.55
CA ILE A 174 7.45 20.91 -14.26
C ILE A 174 6.01 20.95 -13.78
N TYR A 175 5.09 21.12 -14.71
CA TYR A 175 3.66 21.09 -14.43
C TYR A 175 3.19 19.63 -14.35
N VAL A 176 2.67 19.24 -13.20
CA VAL A 176 2.11 17.91 -12.95
C VAL A 176 0.65 18.04 -12.49
N PRO A 177 -0.34 17.60 -13.29
CA PRO A 177 -1.73 17.59 -12.83
C PRO A 177 -1.92 16.64 -11.64
N PRO A 178 -2.77 16.96 -10.66
CA PRO A 178 -3.53 18.22 -10.53
C PRO A 178 -2.74 19.34 -9.81
N PHE A 179 -1.48 19.11 -9.42
CA PHE A 179 -0.74 19.91 -8.45
C PHE A 179 -0.21 21.25 -9.00
N GLY A 180 0.01 21.35 -10.31
CA GLY A 180 0.69 22.51 -10.91
C GLY A 180 2.18 22.28 -11.05
N ASN A 181 3.00 23.32 -10.86
CA ASN A 181 4.45 23.16 -10.75
C ASN A 181 4.76 22.52 -9.40
N ASP A 182 5.42 21.39 -9.42
CA ASP A 182 5.54 20.52 -8.25
C ASP A 182 6.93 19.91 -8.12
N ASP A 183 7.19 19.32 -6.98
CA ASP A 183 8.38 18.52 -6.71
C ASP A 183 8.34 17.27 -7.59
N VAL A 184 9.37 17.09 -8.42
CA VAL A 184 9.44 15.93 -9.30
C VAL A 184 10.75 15.18 -9.11
N ASN A 185 10.60 13.88 -9.05
CA ASN A 185 11.66 12.91 -8.86
C ASN A 185 11.84 12.06 -10.12
N SER A 186 13.04 11.52 -10.27
CA SER A 186 13.46 10.59 -11.31
C SER A 186 14.08 9.34 -10.68
N ALA A 187 13.79 8.19 -11.23
CA ALA A 187 14.42 6.92 -10.85
C ALA A 187 15.75 6.68 -11.57
N ASP A 188 16.36 7.71 -12.13
CA ASP A 188 17.70 7.66 -12.75
C ASP A 188 17.84 6.59 -13.85
N GLY A 189 16.81 6.41 -14.67
CA GLY A 189 16.80 5.49 -15.81
C GLY A 189 16.28 4.09 -15.53
N TYR A 190 15.78 3.80 -14.33
CA TYR A 190 15.00 2.59 -14.09
C TYR A 190 13.68 2.66 -14.86
N ASP A 191 13.27 1.56 -15.45
CA ASP A 191 11.87 1.36 -15.82
C ASP A 191 11.04 1.00 -14.59
N ILE A 192 9.71 0.98 -14.72
CA ILE A 192 8.82 0.81 -13.58
C ILE A 192 8.95 -0.57 -12.91
N GLU A 193 9.18 -1.62 -13.68
CA GLU A 193 9.38 -2.97 -13.16
C GLU A 193 10.67 -3.06 -12.34
N ALA A 194 11.76 -2.56 -12.90
CA ALA A 194 13.05 -2.53 -12.23
C ALA A 194 13.02 -1.62 -10.99
N PHE A 195 12.33 -0.48 -11.05
CA PHE A 195 12.18 0.40 -9.89
C PHE A 195 11.35 -0.24 -8.77
N CYS A 196 10.23 -0.88 -9.09
CA CYS A 196 9.45 -1.63 -8.12
C CYS A 196 10.26 -2.79 -7.50
N ALA A 197 11.05 -3.49 -8.29
CA ALA A 197 11.88 -4.61 -7.81
C ALA A 197 12.95 -4.16 -6.80
N VAL A 198 13.44 -2.91 -6.88
CA VAL A 198 14.35 -2.33 -5.87
C VAL A 198 13.77 -2.44 -4.46
N PHE A 199 12.47 -2.36 -4.30
CA PHE A 199 11.77 -2.38 -3.01
C PHE A 199 11.16 -3.74 -2.66
N SER A 200 11.52 -4.80 -3.36
CA SER A 200 10.83 -6.09 -3.26
C SER A 200 9.33 -5.98 -3.59
N VAL A 201 8.89 -4.85 -4.13
CA VAL A 201 7.57 -4.67 -4.68
C VAL A 201 7.59 -5.32 -6.07
N VAL A 202 7.52 -6.64 -6.07
CA VAL A 202 7.36 -7.36 -7.32
C VAL A 202 6.01 -6.92 -7.85
N SER A 203 5.97 -6.30 -9.02
CA SER A 203 4.77 -6.44 -9.81
C SER A 203 4.56 -7.96 -9.89
N LYS A 204 3.51 -8.47 -9.21
CA LYS A 204 3.02 -9.77 -9.65
C LYS A 204 3.03 -9.68 -11.17
N PRO A 205 3.77 -10.54 -11.89
CA PRO A 205 3.62 -10.58 -13.32
C PRO A 205 2.13 -10.50 -13.53
N SER A 206 1.69 -9.77 -14.54
CA SER A 206 0.30 -9.81 -14.94
C SER A 206 -0.01 -11.29 -15.12
N GLN A 207 -0.31 -11.92 -14.00
CA GLN A 207 -0.82 -13.27 -13.98
C GLN A 207 -2.19 -13.07 -14.57
N GLU A 208 -2.25 -13.35 -15.83
CA GLU A 208 -3.51 -13.71 -16.47
C GLU A 208 -4.21 -14.85 -15.70
N ASP A 209 -3.63 -15.36 -14.58
CA ASP A 209 -4.04 -16.60 -13.96
C ASP A 209 -4.17 -16.64 -12.43
N ASP A 210 -4.10 -15.54 -11.67
CA ASP A 210 -4.53 -15.57 -10.26
C ASP A 210 -5.71 -14.62 -10.03
N ASN A 211 -6.90 -15.06 -10.39
CA ASN A 211 -8.17 -14.46 -9.98
C ASN A 211 -8.45 -14.71 -8.49
N MET A 212 -7.43 -14.54 -7.63
CA MET A 212 -7.62 -14.52 -6.20
C MET A 212 -8.00 -13.11 -5.77
N GLN A 213 -9.22 -12.94 -5.31
CA GLN A 213 -9.67 -11.70 -4.72
C GLN A 213 -9.83 -11.91 -3.21
N GLN A 214 -9.28 -11.00 -2.43
CA GLN A 214 -9.43 -11.00 -0.98
C GLN A 214 -10.19 -9.75 -0.55
N TRP A 215 -11.09 -9.91 0.41
CA TRP A 215 -11.80 -8.82 1.06
C TRP A 215 -11.73 -8.98 2.56
N PHE A 216 -11.41 -7.90 3.25
CA PHE A 216 -11.51 -7.81 4.70
C PHE A 216 -12.78 -7.07 5.05
N ILE A 217 -13.66 -7.72 5.80
CA ILE A 217 -14.98 -7.21 6.15
C ILE A 217 -15.19 -7.28 7.64
N SER A 218 -15.94 -6.34 8.18
CA SER A 218 -16.31 -6.27 9.58
C SER A 218 -17.80 -5.95 9.74
N GLY A 219 -18.33 -6.13 10.95
CA GLY A 219 -19.72 -5.84 11.25
C GLY A 219 -20.72 -6.74 10.51
N GLN A 220 -21.79 -6.15 10.01
CA GLN A 220 -22.83 -6.83 9.24
C GLN A 220 -22.93 -6.25 7.84
N GLY A 221 -23.13 -7.07 6.82
CA GLY A 221 -23.25 -6.57 5.48
C GLY A 221 -23.55 -7.61 4.41
N ARG A 222 -23.53 -7.13 3.17
CA ARG A 222 -23.76 -7.93 1.96
C ARG A 222 -22.80 -7.49 0.87
N LYS A 223 -22.19 -8.44 0.19
CA LYS A 223 -21.34 -8.20 -1.00
C LYS A 223 -21.81 -9.09 -2.15
N VAL A 224 -21.81 -8.54 -3.35
CA VAL A 224 -22.01 -9.28 -4.58
C VAL A 224 -20.68 -9.37 -5.30
N ILE A 225 -20.25 -10.58 -5.61
CA ILE A 225 -19.06 -10.87 -6.40
C ILE A 225 -19.53 -11.37 -7.76
N ILE A 226 -19.10 -10.68 -8.81
CA ILE A 226 -19.37 -11.11 -10.18
C ILE A 226 -18.33 -12.19 -10.52
N CYS A 227 -18.80 -13.39 -10.80
CA CYS A 227 -17.95 -14.46 -11.29
C CYS A 227 -17.72 -14.24 -12.78
N PRO A 228 -16.48 -14.27 -13.29
CA PRO A 228 -16.22 -14.18 -14.71
C PRO A 228 -16.94 -15.31 -15.43
N THR A 229 -17.97 -14.97 -16.17
CA THR A 229 -18.67 -15.90 -17.03
C THR A 229 -18.11 -15.78 -18.43
N GLY A 230 -17.80 -16.87 -19.09
CA GLY A 230 -17.71 -16.85 -20.53
C GLY A 230 -16.36 -17.05 -21.17
N SER A 231 -15.35 -17.55 -20.51
CA SER A 231 -14.32 -18.26 -21.26
C SER A 231 -14.76 -19.70 -21.43
N ALA A 232 -14.86 -20.14 -22.69
CA ALA A 232 -15.20 -21.51 -23.06
C ALA A 232 -14.15 -22.56 -22.65
N SER A 233 -13.16 -22.20 -21.87
CA SER A 233 -12.19 -23.11 -21.29
C SER A 233 -12.59 -23.43 -19.86
N ALA A 234 -12.73 -24.69 -19.57
CA ALA A 234 -13.02 -25.24 -18.25
C ALA A 234 -12.02 -24.82 -17.17
N ASP A 235 -10.96 -24.15 -17.55
CA ASP A 235 -9.74 -23.94 -16.74
C ASP A 235 -9.68 -22.57 -16.05
N LYS A 236 -10.69 -21.71 -16.21
CA LYS A 236 -10.68 -20.35 -15.60
C LYS A 236 -11.92 -20.09 -14.76
N ARG A 237 -12.21 -20.97 -13.82
CA ARG A 237 -13.37 -20.81 -12.94
C ARG A 237 -12.91 -20.27 -11.59
N LEU A 238 -13.72 -19.38 -11.01
CA LEU A 238 -13.68 -19.18 -9.57
C LEU A 238 -14.10 -20.48 -8.91
N ALA A 239 -13.13 -21.26 -8.46
CA ALA A 239 -13.41 -22.60 -7.93
C ALA A 239 -13.64 -22.61 -6.43
N TRP A 240 -13.13 -21.61 -5.70
CA TRP A 240 -13.12 -21.66 -4.26
C TRP A 240 -13.51 -20.32 -3.64
N LEU A 241 -14.40 -20.38 -2.67
CA LEU A 241 -14.59 -19.33 -1.69
C LEU A 241 -13.98 -19.83 -0.38
N SER A 242 -13.03 -19.10 0.17
CA SER A 242 -12.55 -19.34 1.51
C SER A 242 -12.89 -18.15 2.41
N ALA A 243 -13.31 -18.45 3.62
CA ALA A 243 -13.50 -17.47 4.66
C ALA A 243 -12.56 -17.81 5.82
N ALA A 244 -11.76 -16.86 6.22
CA ALA A 244 -10.89 -16.99 7.40
C ALA A 244 -11.15 -15.83 8.33
N THR A 245 -11.25 -16.12 9.61
CA THR A 245 -11.40 -15.08 10.63
C THR A 245 -10.05 -14.74 11.21
N VAL A 246 -9.76 -13.44 11.32
CA VAL A 246 -8.58 -12.93 11.99
C VAL A 246 -9.03 -12.28 13.29
N ALA A 247 -8.42 -12.67 14.41
CA ALA A 247 -8.69 -12.14 15.75
C ALA A 247 -10.13 -12.31 16.26
N MET A 248 -10.85 -13.37 15.84
CA MET A 248 -12.14 -13.68 16.42
C MET A 248 -11.99 -14.37 17.78
N THR A 249 -12.65 -13.83 18.81
CA THR A 249 -12.82 -14.48 20.11
C THR A 249 -14.24 -15.00 20.33
N GLY A 250 -15.14 -14.85 19.35
CA GLY A 250 -16.52 -15.29 19.37
C GLY A 250 -16.95 -16.00 18.08
N ALA A 251 -18.18 -16.47 18.03
CA ALA A 251 -18.78 -17.05 16.83
C ALA A 251 -19.35 -15.96 15.91
N GLY A 252 -19.21 -16.14 14.60
CA GLY A 252 -19.82 -15.29 13.56
C GLY A 252 -20.57 -16.14 12.55
N GLN A 253 -21.52 -15.55 11.86
CA GLN A 253 -22.31 -16.21 10.83
C GLN A 253 -21.98 -15.66 9.45
N ILE A 254 -21.82 -16.55 8.48
CA ILE A 254 -21.69 -16.23 7.06
C ILE A 254 -22.68 -17.06 6.26
N ASP A 255 -23.49 -16.36 5.50
CA ASP A 255 -24.35 -16.97 4.50
C ASP A 255 -23.80 -16.68 3.10
N VAL A 256 -23.66 -17.72 2.30
CA VAL A 256 -23.27 -17.59 0.90
C VAL A 256 -24.30 -18.25 0.03
N TYR A 257 -24.81 -17.52 -0.96
CA TYR A 257 -25.59 -18.17 -1.99
C TYR A 257 -25.14 -17.71 -3.38
N ALA A 258 -25.26 -18.59 -4.36
CA ALA A 258 -24.87 -18.35 -5.72
C ALA A 258 -26.09 -18.34 -6.64
N GLN A 259 -26.05 -17.48 -7.63
CA GLN A 259 -27.08 -17.32 -8.64
C GLN A 259 -26.48 -17.52 -10.04
N SER A 260 -27.13 -18.33 -10.87
CA SER A 260 -26.72 -18.52 -12.26
C SER A 260 -27.52 -17.60 -13.22
N ASP A 261 -26.88 -17.18 -14.32
CA ASP A 261 -27.46 -16.31 -15.35
C ASP A 261 -28.70 -16.89 -16.04
N THR A 262 -28.74 -18.19 -16.18
CA THR A 262 -29.68 -18.83 -17.12
C THR A 262 -31.04 -19.07 -16.54
N SER A 263 -31.25 -18.93 -15.24
CA SER A 263 -32.50 -19.30 -14.59
C SER A 263 -32.99 -18.39 -13.49
N GLY A 264 -32.17 -17.48 -12.99
CA GLY A 264 -32.48 -16.70 -11.77
C GLY A 264 -32.71 -17.56 -10.54
N ILE A 265 -32.40 -18.86 -10.62
CA ILE A 265 -32.57 -19.81 -9.54
C ILE A 265 -31.25 -19.93 -8.80
N ASN A 266 -31.30 -19.93 -7.47
CA ASN A 266 -30.13 -20.19 -6.63
C ASN A 266 -29.56 -21.57 -6.99
N ALA A 267 -28.31 -21.59 -7.44
CA ALA A 267 -27.68 -22.84 -7.84
C ALA A 267 -27.27 -23.67 -6.61
N TRP A 268 -26.96 -23.02 -5.51
CA TRP A 268 -26.69 -23.62 -4.22
C TRP A 268 -26.68 -22.53 -3.12
N THR A 269 -26.87 -22.93 -1.91
CA THR A 269 -26.77 -22.06 -0.74
C THR A 269 -25.74 -22.64 0.23
N TRP A 270 -25.05 -21.77 0.91
CA TRP A 270 -24.14 -22.10 1.98
C TRP A 270 -24.75 -21.57 3.27
N ASP A 271 -25.81 -22.24 3.67
CA ASP A 271 -26.67 -21.78 4.74
C ASP A 271 -25.98 -21.96 6.11
N ASP A 272 -26.13 -20.95 6.94
CA ASP A 272 -25.86 -20.97 8.38
C ASP A 272 -24.49 -21.55 8.81
N LYS A 273 -23.43 -21.22 8.07
CA LYS A 273 -22.09 -21.59 8.52
C LYS A 273 -21.65 -20.71 9.66
N VAL A 274 -21.71 -21.28 10.85
CA VAL A 274 -21.16 -20.67 12.05
C VAL A 274 -19.64 -20.83 12.02
N LEU A 275 -18.93 -19.71 11.97
CA LEU A 275 -17.48 -19.70 12.10
C LEU A 275 -17.12 -19.74 13.58
N THR A 276 -16.52 -20.83 14.01
CA THR A 276 -16.02 -20.95 15.39
C THR A 276 -14.49 -20.82 15.35
N PRO A 277 -13.90 -19.90 16.12
CA PRO A 277 -12.46 -19.74 16.15
C PRO A 277 -11.79 -21.02 16.68
N ASN A 278 -10.66 -21.36 16.06
CA ASN A 278 -9.79 -22.41 16.58
C ASN A 278 -9.10 -21.92 17.87
N LYS A 279 -9.01 -22.78 18.86
CA LYS A 279 -8.41 -22.45 20.17
C LYS A 279 -6.95 -22.01 20.08
N ASP A 280 -6.23 -22.50 19.07
CA ASP A 280 -4.76 -22.32 19.01
C ASP A 280 -4.31 -21.14 18.14
N ASN A 281 -5.13 -20.69 17.18
CA ASN A 281 -4.74 -19.63 16.25
C ASN A 281 -5.85 -18.63 15.92
N LEU A 282 -7.00 -18.73 16.54
CA LEU A 282 -8.15 -17.84 16.36
C LEU A 282 -8.62 -17.73 14.89
N THR A 283 -8.32 -18.71 14.07
CA THR A 283 -8.73 -18.75 12.66
C THR A 283 -9.72 -19.87 12.44
N ALA A 284 -10.86 -19.54 11.85
CA ALA A 284 -11.77 -20.52 11.27
C ALA A 284 -11.67 -20.40 9.73
N ARG A 285 -11.56 -21.53 9.06
CA ARG A 285 -11.46 -21.56 7.61
C ARG A 285 -12.51 -22.47 7.03
N VAL A 286 -13.26 -21.96 6.09
CA VAL A 286 -14.29 -22.71 5.37
C VAL A 286 -13.99 -22.59 3.87
N PHE A 287 -14.11 -23.70 3.16
CA PHE A 287 -13.94 -23.79 1.72
C PHE A 287 -15.20 -24.27 1.07
N GLN A 288 -15.60 -23.66 -0.02
CA GLN A 288 -16.73 -24.08 -0.83
C GLN A 288 -16.36 -23.99 -2.32
N GLU A 289 -16.61 -25.06 -3.04
CA GLU A 289 -16.47 -25.08 -4.48
C GLU A 289 -17.62 -24.30 -5.13
N ILE A 290 -17.27 -23.47 -6.12
CA ILE A 290 -18.25 -22.71 -6.88
C ILE A 290 -18.67 -23.55 -8.09
N LYS A 291 -19.98 -23.83 -8.20
CA LYS A 291 -20.53 -24.64 -9.26
C LYS A 291 -20.46 -23.97 -10.63
N ASP A 292 -20.37 -24.78 -11.65
CA ASP A 292 -20.43 -24.35 -13.06
C ASP A 292 -21.66 -23.50 -13.35
N GLY A 293 -21.48 -22.46 -14.15
CA GLY A 293 -22.54 -21.54 -14.53
C GLY A 293 -22.94 -20.52 -13.48
N THR A 294 -22.20 -20.46 -12.36
CA THR A 294 -22.39 -19.40 -11.35
C THR A 294 -21.89 -18.08 -11.90
N THR A 295 -22.76 -17.09 -11.95
CA THR A 295 -22.44 -15.74 -12.45
C THR A 295 -22.20 -14.74 -11.35
N HIS A 296 -22.84 -14.94 -10.22
CA HIS A 296 -22.75 -14.07 -9.06
C HIS A 296 -22.65 -14.90 -7.78
N LEU A 297 -21.79 -14.48 -6.88
CA LEU A 297 -21.81 -14.90 -5.49
C LEU A 297 -22.38 -13.77 -4.65
N VAL A 298 -23.45 -14.05 -3.94
CA VAL A 298 -23.97 -13.12 -2.94
C VAL A 298 -23.53 -13.62 -1.58
N ILE A 299 -22.75 -12.80 -0.88
CA ILE A 299 -22.22 -13.12 0.42
C ILE A 299 -22.86 -12.16 1.41
N THR A 300 -23.55 -12.72 2.40
CA THR A 300 -24.03 -11.99 3.56
C THR A 300 -23.24 -12.44 4.78
N TRP A 301 -22.97 -11.53 5.68
CA TRP A 301 -22.28 -11.82 6.93
C TRP A 301 -22.87 -11.04 8.08
N ASP A 302 -22.77 -11.63 9.26
CA ASP A 302 -23.10 -10.99 10.53
C ASP A 302 -22.01 -11.31 11.56
N LEU A 303 -21.21 -10.32 11.88
CA LEU A 303 -20.16 -10.38 12.90
C LEU A 303 -20.53 -9.56 14.14
N THR A 304 -21.79 -9.16 14.28
CA THR A 304 -22.23 -8.30 15.40
C THR A 304 -22.15 -8.98 16.75
N SER A 305 -22.18 -10.32 16.77
CA SER A 305 -21.96 -11.12 17.99
C SER A 305 -20.48 -11.32 18.32
N CYS A 306 -19.57 -10.86 17.46
CA CYS A 306 -18.14 -10.96 17.65
C CYS A 306 -17.61 -9.75 18.41
N PRO A 307 -16.50 -9.88 19.14
CA PRO A 307 -15.87 -8.75 19.82
C PRO A 307 -15.50 -7.63 18.86
N GLU A 308 -15.43 -6.41 19.39
CA GLU A 308 -14.95 -5.25 18.63
C GLU A 308 -13.61 -5.56 17.94
N GLY A 309 -13.54 -5.31 16.65
CA GLY A 309 -12.34 -5.57 15.83
C GLY A 309 -12.31 -6.93 15.12
N ALA A 310 -13.35 -7.77 15.28
CA ALA A 310 -13.43 -9.01 14.49
C ALA A 310 -13.49 -8.70 13.00
N THR A 311 -12.60 -9.31 12.23
CA THR A 311 -12.51 -9.15 10.80
C THR A 311 -12.62 -10.50 10.11
N LEU A 312 -13.43 -10.57 9.07
CA LEU A 312 -13.54 -11.72 8.20
C LEU A 312 -12.77 -11.44 6.91
N CYS A 313 -11.86 -12.32 6.57
CA CYS A 313 -11.21 -12.33 5.26
C CYS A 313 -11.98 -13.29 4.34
N LEU A 314 -12.54 -12.76 3.27
CA LEU A 314 -13.11 -13.54 2.17
C LEU A 314 -12.07 -13.64 1.06
N GLU A 315 -11.89 -14.83 0.54
CA GLU A 315 -10.95 -15.10 -0.55
C GLU A 315 -11.62 -15.95 -1.61
N THR A 316 -11.53 -15.54 -2.86
CA THR A 316 -11.93 -16.36 -4.00
C THR A 316 -10.71 -16.74 -4.82
N ARG A 317 -10.65 -17.97 -5.29
CA ARG A 317 -9.59 -18.46 -6.17
C ARG A 317 -10.18 -19.01 -7.46
N ALA A 318 -9.53 -18.73 -8.58
CA ALA A 318 -9.76 -19.46 -9.80
C ALA A 318 -9.02 -20.82 -9.76
N THR A 319 -9.55 -21.82 -10.41
CA THR A 319 -8.77 -23.02 -10.77
C THR A 319 -7.81 -22.65 -11.89
N VAL A 320 -6.57 -23.04 -11.74
CA VAL A 320 -5.58 -23.06 -12.82
C VAL A 320 -5.86 -24.25 -13.72
#